data_95d0210dfcacb0c76d7c10f547b5a78f
#
_entry.id   95d0210dfcacb0c76d7c10f547b5a78f
#
_cell.length_a   1.000
_cell.length_b   1.000
_cell.length_c   1.000
_cell.angle_alpha   90.00
_cell.angle_beta   90.00
_cell.angle_gamma   90.00
#
_symmetry.space_group_name_H-M   'P 1'
#
loop_
_entity.id
_entity.type
_entity.pdbx_description
1 polymer ?
#
loop_
_entity_poly.entity_id
_entity_poly.type
_entity_poly.pdbx_seq_one_letter_code
_entity_poly.pdbx_strand_id
1 'polypeptide(L)'
;QYRGRLADSAQTLLDAIKIYDELDEKAEKIYVYAYMRLYEDMSDAASQGMAQKAQSLVVKFASEYSFIEPEILAIDENILRGWMNGNLGHYTHMIEDILLEKPHTLSADKEQLLAQASVMQSAPKDIFSQFNNSDIRFADITDENGESASLTNGVYGRFMESSDRRVRKEAFESLYREY
;
A
#
# COMPACT_ATOMS: atom_id res chain seq x y z
N GLN A 1 -3.85 9.58 -25.02
CA GLN A 1 -3.28 9.32 -26.36
C GLN A 1 -3.31 7.82 -26.72
N TYR A 2 -3.01 6.90 -25.79
CA TYR A 2 -2.93 5.44 -26.01
C TYR A 2 -4.18 4.67 -25.63
N ARG A 3 -5.06 5.22 -24.80
CA ARG A 3 -6.30 4.57 -24.35
C ARG A 3 -7.15 4.12 -25.55
N GLY A 4 -7.58 2.86 -25.57
CA GLY A 4 -8.34 2.22 -26.63
C GLY A 4 -7.49 1.79 -27.84
N ARG A 5 -6.14 1.83 -27.72
CA ARG A 5 -5.25 1.62 -28.85
C ARG A 5 -4.10 0.64 -28.58
N LEU A 6 -4.03 0.03 -27.40
CA LEU A 6 -2.91 -0.86 -27.05
C LEU A 6 -2.86 -2.11 -27.93
N ALA A 7 -4.00 -2.52 -28.50
CA ALA A 7 -4.08 -3.64 -29.44
C ALA A 7 -3.67 -3.29 -30.88
N ASP A 8 -3.42 -2.01 -31.21
CA ASP A 8 -3.07 -1.59 -32.58
C ASP A 8 -1.77 -2.25 -33.07
N SER A 9 -0.75 -2.31 -32.23
CA SER A 9 0.53 -2.94 -32.55
C SER A 9 1.41 -3.15 -31.30
N ALA A 10 2.40 -4.07 -31.41
CA ALA A 10 3.43 -4.25 -30.38
C ALA A 10 4.18 -2.93 -30.04
N GLN A 11 4.40 -2.08 -31.07
CA GLN A 11 5.09 -0.81 -30.86
C GLN A 11 4.22 0.18 -30.08
N THR A 12 2.92 0.25 -30.35
CA THR A 12 1.98 1.11 -29.62
C THR A 12 1.91 0.71 -28.15
N LEU A 13 1.84 -0.58 -27.85
CA LEU A 13 1.86 -1.09 -26.48
C LEU A 13 3.19 -0.78 -25.79
N LEU A 14 4.33 -1.04 -26.47
CA LEU A 14 5.66 -0.74 -25.94
C LEU A 14 5.83 0.74 -25.58
N ASP A 15 5.40 1.63 -26.46
CA ASP A 15 5.51 3.07 -26.25
C ASP A 15 4.63 3.52 -25.06
N ALA A 16 3.44 2.94 -24.93
CA ALA A 16 2.55 3.22 -23.80
C ALA A 16 3.15 2.78 -22.46
N ILE A 17 3.72 1.55 -22.41
CA ILE A 17 4.37 1.03 -21.19
C ILE A 17 5.59 1.88 -20.82
N LYS A 18 6.44 2.23 -21.78
CA LYS A 18 7.62 3.07 -21.52
C LYS A 18 7.26 4.45 -20.96
N ILE A 19 6.20 5.07 -21.46
CA ILE A 19 5.73 6.35 -20.94
C ILE A 19 5.15 6.17 -19.53
N TYR A 20 4.44 5.06 -19.30
CA TYR A 20 3.96 4.70 -17.97
C TYR A 20 5.13 4.59 -16.98
N ASP A 21 6.15 3.78 -17.28
CA ASP A 21 7.32 3.56 -16.43
C ASP A 21 8.05 4.88 -16.11
N GLU A 22 8.26 5.72 -17.15
CA GLU A 22 8.93 7.03 -16.97
C GLU A 22 8.15 7.96 -16.05
N LEU A 23 6.84 7.98 -16.16
CA LEU A 23 5.98 8.85 -15.36
C LEU A 23 5.77 8.28 -13.95
N ASP A 24 5.67 6.96 -13.82
CA ASP A 24 5.58 6.27 -12.53
C ASP A 24 6.84 6.52 -11.70
N GLU A 25 8.03 6.34 -12.28
CA GLU A 25 9.31 6.65 -11.62
C GLU A 25 9.36 8.10 -11.09
N LYS A 26 8.86 9.04 -11.88
CA LYS A 26 8.80 10.46 -11.45
C LYS A 26 7.80 10.68 -10.33
N ALA A 27 6.62 10.08 -10.44
CA ALA A 27 5.57 10.17 -9.42
C ALA A 27 6.02 9.56 -8.10
N GLU A 28 6.67 8.39 -8.16
CA GLU A 28 7.23 7.70 -7.00
C GLU A 28 8.32 8.54 -6.31
N LYS A 29 9.25 9.11 -7.05
CA LYS A 29 10.29 10.01 -6.50
C LYS A 29 9.68 11.19 -5.76
N ILE A 30 8.65 11.80 -6.32
CA ILE A 30 7.94 12.92 -5.67
C ILE A 30 7.25 12.44 -4.40
N TYR A 31 6.57 11.28 -4.46
CA TYR A 31 5.89 10.69 -3.33
C TYR A 31 6.85 10.36 -2.19
N VAL A 32 7.91 9.61 -2.48
CA VAL A 32 8.92 9.23 -1.48
C VAL A 32 9.55 10.45 -0.84
N TYR A 33 9.95 11.46 -1.61
CA TYR A 33 10.50 12.70 -1.07
C TYR A 33 9.53 13.41 -0.13
N ALA A 34 8.27 13.55 -0.55
CA ALA A 34 7.26 14.24 0.24
C ALA A 34 6.98 13.53 1.58
N TYR A 35 6.92 12.20 1.56
CA TYR A 35 6.69 11.40 2.76
C TYR A 35 7.93 11.32 3.67
N MET A 36 9.14 11.30 3.12
CA MET A 36 10.36 11.42 3.93
C MET A 36 10.37 12.75 4.71
N ARG A 37 10.00 13.85 4.05
CA ARG A 37 9.88 15.16 4.72
C ARG A 37 8.79 15.17 5.79
N LEU A 38 7.65 14.54 5.51
CA LEU A 38 6.58 14.40 6.50
C LEU A 38 7.04 13.61 7.74
N TYR A 39 7.74 12.50 7.54
CA TYR A 39 8.21 11.66 8.65
C TYR A 39 9.40 12.25 9.43
N GLU A 40 10.11 13.21 8.87
CA GLU A 40 11.13 13.98 9.59
C GLU A 40 10.50 14.88 10.66
N ASP A 41 9.38 15.56 10.34
CA ASP A 41 8.58 16.33 11.28
C ASP A 41 7.09 16.29 10.87
N MET A 42 6.33 15.42 11.52
CA MET A 42 4.90 15.27 11.24
C MET A 42 4.06 16.46 11.71
N SER A 43 4.61 17.37 12.51
CA SER A 43 3.94 18.59 12.96
C SER A 43 4.07 19.77 11.97
N ASP A 44 5.02 19.67 11.01
CA ASP A 44 5.22 20.70 10.01
C ASP A 44 4.09 20.74 8.97
N ALA A 45 3.31 21.83 8.98
CA ALA A 45 2.17 22.02 8.07
C ALA A 45 2.57 22.05 6.58
N ALA A 46 3.80 22.51 6.26
CA ALA A 46 4.28 22.54 4.88
C ALA A 46 4.55 21.12 4.36
N SER A 47 5.17 20.27 5.16
CA SER A 47 5.43 18.87 4.87
C SER A 47 4.13 18.06 4.76
N GLN A 48 3.15 18.30 5.63
CA GLN A 48 1.81 17.72 5.52
C GLN A 48 1.13 18.10 4.19
N GLY A 49 1.16 19.37 3.83
CA GLY A 49 0.58 19.85 2.56
C GLY A 49 1.29 19.30 1.32
N MET A 50 2.61 19.09 1.41
CA MET A 50 3.39 18.45 0.34
C MET A 50 3.00 16.97 0.17
N ALA A 51 2.91 16.22 1.27
CA ALA A 51 2.50 14.80 1.24
C ALA A 51 1.08 14.63 0.68
N GLN A 52 0.13 15.49 1.05
CA GLN A 52 -1.23 15.46 0.48
C GLN A 52 -1.24 15.69 -1.03
N LYS A 53 -0.42 16.63 -1.52
CA LYS A 53 -0.30 16.90 -2.98
C LYS A 53 0.34 15.70 -3.69
N ALA A 54 1.37 15.11 -3.11
CA ALA A 54 2.02 13.93 -3.66
C ALA A 54 1.05 12.73 -3.72
N GLN A 55 0.27 12.49 -2.66
CA GLN A 55 -0.77 11.47 -2.64
C GLN A 55 -1.82 11.71 -3.73
N SER A 56 -2.29 12.94 -3.87
CA SER A 56 -3.26 13.30 -4.91
C SER A 56 -2.72 13.08 -6.32
N LEU A 57 -1.42 13.34 -6.52
CA LEU A 57 -0.74 13.08 -7.80
C LEU A 57 -0.73 11.58 -8.12
N VAL A 58 -0.36 10.73 -7.16
CA VAL A 58 -0.33 9.27 -7.33
C VAL A 58 -1.72 8.72 -7.64
N VAL A 59 -2.75 9.16 -6.92
CA VAL A 59 -4.14 8.76 -7.18
C VAL A 59 -4.59 9.17 -8.59
N LYS A 60 -4.26 10.38 -9.00
CA LYS A 60 -4.57 10.86 -10.36
C LYS A 60 -3.83 10.04 -11.41
N PHE A 61 -2.54 9.78 -11.21
CA PHE A 61 -1.73 8.95 -12.09
C PHE A 61 -2.34 7.54 -12.24
N ALA A 62 -2.63 6.85 -11.13
CA ALA A 62 -3.25 5.54 -11.14
C ALA A 62 -4.58 5.52 -11.91
N SER A 63 -5.43 6.54 -11.70
CA SER A 63 -6.71 6.69 -12.42
C SER A 63 -6.51 6.88 -13.93
N GLU A 64 -5.56 7.71 -14.35
CA GLU A 64 -5.31 7.97 -15.78
C GLU A 64 -4.74 6.75 -16.52
N TYR A 65 -4.00 5.90 -15.83
CA TYR A 65 -3.36 4.71 -16.40
C TYR A 65 -4.09 3.40 -16.14
N SER A 66 -5.21 3.43 -15.42
CA SER A 66 -6.03 2.24 -15.10
C SER A 66 -6.54 1.45 -16.31
N PHE A 67 -6.43 1.98 -17.52
CA PHE A 67 -6.84 1.32 -18.75
C PHE A 67 -5.80 0.31 -19.28
N ILE A 68 -4.53 0.39 -18.84
CA ILE A 68 -3.44 -0.41 -19.43
C ILE A 68 -3.69 -1.90 -19.24
N GLU A 69 -3.90 -2.34 -18.02
CA GLU A 69 -4.09 -3.75 -17.70
C GLU A 69 -5.35 -4.34 -18.38
N PRO A 70 -6.55 -3.75 -18.28
CA PRO A 70 -7.72 -4.24 -19.01
C PRO A 70 -7.55 -4.30 -20.52
N GLU A 71 -6.86 -3.34 -21.12
CA GLU A 71 -6.61 -3.37 -22.56
C GLU A 71 -5.59 -4.45 -22.96
N ILE A 72 -4.56 -4.70 -22.15
CA ILE A 72 -3.63 -5.83 -22.36
C ILE A 72 -4.40 -7.15 -22.28
N LEU A 73 -5.26 -7.34 -21.28
CA LEU A 73 -6.09 -8.54 -21.11
C LEU A 73 -7.09 -8.76 -22.24
N ALA A 74 -7.48 -7.70 -22.95
CA ALA A 74 -8.36 -7.77 -24.11
C ALA A 74 -7.65 -8.18 -25.41
N ILE A 75 -6.31 -8.12 -25.48
CA ILE A 75 -5.53 -8.57 -26.63
C ILE A 75 -5.59 -10.11 -26.68
N ASP A 76 -5.67 -10.67 -27.93
CA ASP A 76 -5.53 -12.12 -28.13
C ASP A 76 -4.18 -12.61 -27.59
N GLU A 77 -4.23 -13.65 -26.77
CA GLU A 77 -3.03 -14.15 -26.05
C GLU A 77 -1.93 -14.62 -27.01
N ASN A 78 -2.29 -15.22 -28.17
CA ASN A 78 -1.29 -15.67 -29.14
C ASN A 78 -0.59 -14.49 -29.80
N ILE A 79 -1.34 -13.41 -30.07
CA ILE A 79 -0.77 -12.16 -30.59
C ILE A 79 0.18 -11.56 -29.58
N LEU A 80 -0.25 -11.46 -28.32
CA LEU A 80 0.55 -10.90 -27.24
C LEU A 80 1.84 -11.69 -26.99
N ARG A 81 1.74 -13.05 -26.97
CA ARG A 81 2.91 -13.93 -26.87
C ARG A 81 3.87 -13.77 -28.06
N GLY A 82 3.34 -13.56 -29.28
CA GLY A 82 4.16 -13.20 -30.44
C GLY A 82 4.93 -11.89 -30.25
N TRP A 83 4.29 -10.88 -29.65
CA TRP A 83 4.93 -9.60 -29.34
C TRP A 83 5.99 -9.71 -28.24
N MET A 84 5.76 -10.55 -27.23
CA MET A 84 6.73 -10.83 -26.15
C MET A 84 8.00 -11.50 -26.69
N ASN A 85 7.91 -12.34 -27.71
CA ASN A 85 9.07 -12.93 -28.39
C ASN A 85 9.88 -11.91 -29.22
N GLY A 86 9.39 -10.68 -29.35
CA GLY A 86 10.01 -9.60 -30.14
C GLY A 86 10.17 -8.32 -29.33
N ASN A 87 9.46 -7.27 -29.72
CA ASN A 87 9.63 -5.92 -29.17
C ASN A 87 9.30 -5.79 -27.69
N LEU A 88 8.44 -6.66 -27.13
CA LEU A 88 8.04 -6.64 -25.72
C LEU A 88 8.83 -7.61 -24.84
N GLY A 89 9.95 -8.17 -25.35
CA GLY A 89 10.73 -9.15 -24.60
C GLY A 89 11.19 -8.69 -23.23
N HIS A 90 11.49 -7.40 -23.06
CA HIS A 90 11.86 -6.82 -21.77
C HIS A 90 10.69 -6.82 -20.77
N TYR A 91 9.46 -6.74 -21.25
CA TYR A 91 8.23 -6.69 -20.44
C TYR A 91 7.51 -8.04 -20.33
N THR A 92 8.16 -9.13 -20.75
CA THR A 92 7.55 -10.48 -20.74
C THR A 92 7.02 -10.84 -19.36
N HIS A 93 7.80 -10.64 -18.30
CA HIS A 93 7.39 -10.97 -16.93
C HIS A 93 6.14 -10.18 -16.50
N MET A 94 6.16 -8.87 -16.69
CA MET A 94 5.01 -8.01 -16.36
C MET A 94 3.74 -8.46 -17.10
N ILE A 95 3.86 -8.78 -18.40
CA ILE A 95 2.72 -9.20 -19.20
C ILE A 95 2.24 -10.60 -18.80
N GLU A 96 3.15 -11.51 -18.46
CA GLU A 96 2.78 -12.84 -17.95
C GLU A 96 2.05 -12.74 -16.60
N ASP A 97 2.48 -11.86 -15.69
CA ASP A 97 1.78 -11.61 -14.43
C ASP A 97 0.35 -11.11 -14.67
N ILE A 98 0.17 -10.16 -15.59
CA ILE A 98 -1.16 -9.67 -15.98
C ILE A 98 -2.01 -10.81 -16.55
N LEU A 99 -1.44 -11.69 -17.39
CA LEU A 99 -2.15 -12.84 -17.96
C LEU A 99 -2.54 -13.87 -16.89
N LEU A 100 -1.73 -14.04 -15.83
CA LEU A 100 -2.06 -14.90 -14.71
C LEU A 100 -3.26 -14.38 -13.90
N GLU A 101 -3.47 -13.08 -13.83
CA GLU A 101 -4.65 -12.48 -13.19
C GLU A 101 -5.95 -12.68 -13.98
N LYS A 102 -5.88 -12.94 -15.29
CA LYS A 102 -7.04 -13.07 -16.18
C LYS A 102 -8.11 -14.05 -15.69
N PRO A 103 -7.79 -15.26 -15.20
CA PRO A 103 -8.78 -16.20 -14.65
C PRO A 103 -9.43 -15.72 -13.35
N HIS A 104 -8.80 -14.77 -12.65
CA HIS A 104 -9.21 -14.22 -11.36
C HIS A 104 -9.92 -12.88 -11.48
N THR A 105 -9.90 -12.25 -12.66
CA THR A 105 -10.61 -11.01 -12.93
C THR A 105 -12.11 -11.28 -13.10
N LEU A 106 -12.92 -10.60 -12.33
CA LEU A 106 -14.36 -10.73 -12.38
C LEU A 106 -14.96 -9.90 -13.53
N SER A 107 -16.26 -10.11 -13.80
CA SER A 107 -16.97 -9.21 -14.73
C SER A 107 -17.02 -7.79 -14.20
N ALA A 108 -17.08 -6.79 -15.08
CA ALA A 108 -17.09 -5.37 -14.73
C ALA A 108 -18.12 -5.00 -13.66
N ASP A 109 -19.33 -5.60 -13.72
CA ASP A 109 -20.40 -5.38 -12.72
C ASP A 109 -20.00 -5.88 -11.32
N LYS A 110 -19.30 -7.02 -11.26
CA LYS A 110 -18.84 -7.61 -9.99
C LYS A 110 -17.68 -6.81 -9.41
N GLU A 111 -16.72 -6.40 -10.26
CA GLU A 111 -15.63 -5.51 -9.85
C GLU A 111 -16.16 -4.18 -9.30
N GLN A 112 -17.14 -3.59 -9.95
CA GLN A 112 -17.79 -2.37 -9.48
C GLN A 112 -18.49 -2.58 -8.13
N LEU A 113 -19.16 -3.71 -7.93
CA LEU A 113 -19.79 -4.04 -6.64
C LEU A 113 -18.76 -4.21 -5.53
N LEU A 114 -17.65 -4.90 -5.81
CA LEU A 114 -16.56 -5.06 -4.86
C LEU A 114 -15.87 -3.72 -4.54
N ALA A 115 -15.68 -2.87 -5.55
CA ALA A 115 -15.16 -1.53 -5.34
C ALA A 115 -16.05 -0.68 -4.43
N GLN A 116 -17.38 -0.78 -4.56
CA GLN A 116 -18.31 -0.12 -3.64
C GLN A 116 -18.25 -0.70 -2.22
N ALA A 117 -18.02 -2.01 -2.09
CA ALA A 117 -17.88 -2.67 -0.79
C ALA A 117 -16.54 -2.38 -0.09
N SER A 118 -15.53 -1.88 -0.80
CA SER A 118 -14.16 -1.66 -0.27
C SER A 118 -14.13 -0.70 0.92
N VAL A 119 -15.02 0.29 0.95
CA VAL A 119 -15.16 1.22 2.08
C VAL A 119 -15.57 0.48 3.36
N MET A 120 -16.45 -0.52 3.25
CA MET A 120 -16.82 -1.37 4.39
C MET A 120 -15.69 -2.31 4.80
N GLN A 121 -14.88 -2.74 3.84
CA GLN A 121 -13.74 -3.62 4.08
C GLN A 121 -12.62 -2.95 4.88
N SER A 122 -12.38 -1.65 4.68
CA SER A 122 -11.35 -0.91 5.40
C SER A 122 -11.75 -0.58 6.85
N ALA A 123 -13.04 -0.44 7.13
CA ALA A 123 -13.55 0.01 8.42
C ALA A 123 -13.03 -0.77 9.64
N PRO A 124 -12.95 -2.12 9.64
CA PRO A 124 -12.40 -2.86 10.78
C PRO A 124 -10.93 -2.51 11.06
N LYS A 125 -10.12 -2.34 10.02
CA LYS A 125 -8.72 -1.93 10.14
C LYS A 125 -8.59 -0.52 10.71
N ASP A 126 -9.42 0.39 10.23
CA ASP A 126 -9.38 1.79 10.65
C ASP A 126 -9.83 1.93 12.12
N ILE A 127 -10.90 1.23 12.51
CA ILE A 127 -11.38 1.16 13.89
C ILE A 127 -10.30 0.57 14.79
N PHE A 128 -9.70 -0.55 14.41
CA PHE A 128 -8.63 -1.16 15.19
C PHE A 128 -7.40 -0.24 15.31
N SER A 129 -7.03 0.45 14.23
CA SER A 129 -5.92 1.40 14.23
C SER A 129 -6.20 2.57 15.18
N GLN A 130 -7.41 3.12 15.16
CA GLN A 130 -7.81 4.19 16.07
C GLN A 130 -7.78 3.71 17.52
N PHE A 131 -8.37 2.56 17.81
CA PHE A 131 -8.36 1.95 19.14
C PHE A 131 -6.92 1.72 19.62
N ASN A 132 -6.11 1.03 18.84
CA ASN A 132 -4.77 0.60 19.22
C ASN A 132 -3.76 1.76 19.39
N ASN A 133 -3.89 2.81 18.55
CA ASN A 133 -2.90 3.89 18.53
C ASN A 133 -3.33 5.15 19.30
N SER A 134 -4.62 5.31 19.56
CA SER A 134 -5.17 6.51 20.18
C SER A 134 -5.89 6.24 21.49
N ASP A 135 -6.74 5.23 21.52
CA ASP A 135 -7.74 5.09 22.59
C ASP A 135 -7.31 4.11 23.68
N ILE A 136 -6.55 3.07 23.33
CA ILE A 136 -6.12 2.04 24.29
C ILE A 136 -5.23 2.65 25.39
N ARG A 137 -5.48 2.27 26.62
CA ARG A 137 -4.69 2.64 27.79
C ARG A 137 -4.43 1.38 28.60
N PHE A 138 -3.18 1.16 28.92
CA PHE A 138 -2.76 0.07 29.78
C PHE A 138 -2.56 0.58 31.22
N ALA A 139 -2.79 -0.28 32.20
CA ALA A 139 -2.46 0.06 33.59
C ALA A 139 -0.95 0.23 33.75
N ASP A 140 -0.55 1.20 34.55
CA ASP A 140 0.84 1.35 34.96
C ASP A 140 1.31 0.11 35.70
N ILE A 141 2.59 -0.22 35.56
CA ILE A 141 3.25 -1.34 36.21
C ILE A 141 4.34 -0.84 37.14
N THR A 142 4.73 -1.67 38.11
CA THR A 142 5.87 -1.37 38.99
C THR A 142 7.14 -1.99 38.37
N ASP A 143 8.16 -1.18 38.07
CA ASP A 143 9.42 -1.65 37.52
C ASP A 143 10.28 -2.43 38.54
N GLU A 144 11.48 -2.86 38.14
CA GLU A 144 12.42 -3.57 39.01
C GLU A 144 12.98 -2.71 40.15
N ASN A 145 12.90 -1.38 40.06
CA ASN A 145 13.34 -0.43 41.10
C ASN A 145 12.23 -0.08 42.08
N GLY A 146 11.01 -0.56 41.84
CA GLY A 146 9.84 -0.23 42.65
C GLY A 146 9.14 1.07 42.25
N GLU A 147 9.49 1.63 41.07
CA GLU A 147 8.89 2.85 40.55
C GLU A 147 7.71 2.54 39.63
N SER A 148 6.69 3.41 39.63
CA SER A 148 5.56 3.32 38.72
C SER A 148 6.04 3.66 37.29
N ALA A 149 5.73 2.81 36.35
CA ALA A 149 6.11 2.95 34.94
C ALA A 149 4.91 2.77 34.04
N SER A 150 4.76 3.69 33.08
CA SER A 150 3.66 3.64 32.12
C SER A 150 3.91 2.58 31.05
N LEU A 151 2.94 1.68 30.88
CA LEU A 151 2.96 0.66 29.84
C LEU A 151 2.35 1.21 28.55
N THR A 152 3.07 1.00 27.46
CA THR A 152 2.58 1.26 26.08
C THR A 152 3.03 0.13 25.17
N ASN A 153 2.42 0.00 23.98
CA ASN A 153 2.86 -0.95 22.97
C ASN A 153 4.36 -0.79 22.64
N GLY A 154 4.86 0.45 22.62
CA GLY A 154 6.26 0.75 22.29
C GLY A 154 7.26 0.33 23.37
N VAL A 155 6.87 0.35 24.66
CA VAL A 155 7.79 0.00 25.77
C VAL A 155 7.56 -1.41 26.32
N TYR A 156 6.53 -2.11 25.88
CA TYR A 156 6.22 -3.47 26.31
C TYR A 156 7.41 -4.43 26.18
N GLY A 157 8.10 -4.38 25.03
CA GLY A 157 9.29 -5.21 24.80
C GLY A 157 10.36 -5.01 25.86
N ARG A 158 10.63 -3.77 26.24
CA ARG A 158 11.59 -3.43 27.31
C ARG A 158 11.26 -4.09 28.65
N PHE A 159 9.99 -4.09 29.04
CA PHE A 159 9.56 -4.72 30.29
C PHE A 159 9.63 -6.25 30.21
N MET A 160 9.43 -6.82 29.01
CA MET A 160 9.59 -8.27 28.79
C MET A 160 11.06 -8.73 28.86
N GLU A 161 12.01 -7.83 28.68
CA GLU A 161 13.46 -8.09 28.84
C GLU A 161 13.95 -7.94 30.28
N SER A 162 13.11 -7.44 31.21
CA SER A 162 13.48 -7.31 32.63
C SER A 162 13.89 -8.66 33.22
N SER A 163 14.94 -8.67 34.03
CA SER A 163 15.38 -9.84 34.81
C SER A 163 14.37 -10.24 35.88
N ASP A 164 13.56 -9.29 36.37
CA ASP A 164 12.49 -9.54 37.34
C ASP A 164 11.27 -10.19 36.68
N ARG A 165 10.98 -11.43 37.04
CA ARG A 165 9.81 -12.16 36.55
C ARG A 165 8.49 -11.47 36.86
N ARG A 166 8.41 -10.78 38.03
CA ARG A 166 7.22 -10.04 38.44
C ARG A 166 6.90 -8.93 37.43
N VAL A 167 7.92 -8.15 37.00
CA VAL A 167 7.77 -7.08 36.03
C VAL A 167 7.28 -7.63 34.68
N ARG A 168 7.90 -8.71 34.19
CA ARG A 168 7.46 -9.36 32.94
C ARG A 168 6.02 -9.85 33.00
N LYS A 169 5.64 -10.48 34.12
CA LYS A 169 4.27 -10.99 34.34
C LYS A 169 3.26 -9.83 34.36
N GLU A 170 3.56 -8.79 35.13
CA GLU A 170 2.67 -7.63 35.28
C GLU A 170 2.49 -6.90 33.93
N ALA A 171 3.58 -6.70 33.17
CA ALA A 171 3.52 -6.12 31.84
C ALA A 171 2.67 -6.96 30.87
N PHE A 172 2.85 -8.28 30.87
CA PHE A 172 2.08 -9.20 30.05
C PHE A 172 0.58 -9.15 30.40
N GLU A 173 0.25 -9.30 31.69
CA GLU A 173 -1.14 -9.31 32.15
C GLU A 173 -1.82 -7.95 31.92
N SER A 174 -1.10 -6.83 32.11
CA SER A 174 -1.63 -5.50 31.86
C SER A 174 -1.91 -5.28 30.38
N LEU A 175 -1.01 -5.70 29.49
CA LEU A 175 -1.21 -5.53 28.05
C LEU A 175 -2.39 -6.37 27.54
N TYR A 176 -2.40 -7.68 27.82
CA TYR A 176 -3.41 -8.61 27.28
C TYR A 176 -4.77 -8.55 27.99
N ARG A 177 -4.90 -7.79 29.06
CA ARG A 177 -6.20 -7.53 29.70
C ARG A 177 -7.04 -6.56 28.88
N GLU A 178 -6.39 -5.66 28.14
CA GLU A 178 -7.08 -4.61 27.36
C GLU A 178 -7.43 -5.07 25.94
N TYR A 179 -6.79 -6.13 25.43
CA TYR A 179 -7.15 -6.77 24.18
C TYR A 179 -8.17 -7.88 24.36
#